data_6ab76cb1a6f7c81b0d6954328830bb79
#
_entry.id   6ab76cb1a6f7c81b0d6954328830bb79
#
_cell.length_a   1.000
_cell.length_b   1.000
_cell.length_c   1.000
_cell.angle_alpha   90.00
_cell.angle_beta   90.00
_cell.angle_gamma   90.00
#
_symmetry.space_group_name_H-M   'P 1'
#
loop_
_entity.id
_entity.type
_entity.pdbx_description
1 polymer ?
#
loop_
_entity_poly.entity_id
_entity_poly.type
_entity_poly.pdbx_seq_one_letter_code
_entity_poly.pdbx_strand_id
1 'polypeptide(L)'
;MKKYFVLVNDAIRHNCKAAIDQAPEGYAVEIKPKTRTLEQNALLHALLQRITNSVEWSGKKRDIDTWKRLLTAAWLRARGEPIELLPALDGHGVDIVFRRTSNLTVNEMIELVDFIQAWAIGQGIEL
;
A
#
# COMPACT_ATOMS: atom_id res chain seq x y z
N MET A 1 9.50 -22.68 -8.11
CA MET A 1 8.71 -22.58 -6.87
C MET A 1 9.16 -21.36 -6.08
N LYS A 2 8.22 -20.55 -5.60
CA LYS A 2 8.54 -19.35 -4.80
C LYS A 2 8.55 -19.68 -3.31
N LYS A 3 9.61 -19.30 -2.61
CA LYS A 3 9.70 -19.40 -1.16
C LYS A 3 9.80 -18.02 -0.53
N TYR A 4 9.16 -17.84 0.61
CA TYR A 4 9.13 -16.59 1.34
C TYR A 4 9.50 -16.83 2.81
N PHE A 5 10.45 -16.05 3.34
CA PHE A 5 10.91 -16.19 4.72
C PHE A 5 10.81 -14.83 5.43
N VAL A 6 10.30 -14.84 6.65
CA VAL A 6 10.37 -13.70 7.56
C VAL A 6 11.33 -14.09 8.69
N LEU A 7 12.42 -13.37 8.82
CA LEU A 7 13.54 -13.74 9.70
C LEU A 7 13.26 -13.41 11.17
N VAL A 8 12.25 -14.09 11.75
CA VAL A 8 11.78 -13.83 13.12
C VAL A 8 12.58 -14.60 14.18
N ASN A 9 13.31 -15.64 13.79
CA ASN A 9 14.13 -16.44 14.70
C ASN A 9 15.26 -17.16 13.95
N ASP A 10 16.15 -17.81 14.69
CA ASP A 10 17.33 -18.49 14.11
C ASP A 10 16.96 -19.70 13.26
N ALA A 11 15.90 -20.42 13.62
CA ALA A 11 15.46 -21.59 12.85
C ALA A 11 15.03 -21.19 11.43
N ILE A 12 14.25 -20.12 11.30
CA ILE A 12 13.82 -19.62 9.99
C ILE A 12 15.00 -19.05 9.21
N ARG A 13 15.91 -18.35 9.89
CA ARG A 13 17.14 -17.85 9.28
C ARG A 13 17.98 -18.99 8.70
N HIS A 14 18.13 -20.08 9.45
CA HIS A 14 18.83 -21.28 8.99
C HIS A 14 18.16 -21.88 7.76
N ASN A 15 16.84 -22.03 7.78
CA ASN A 15 16.09 -22.57 6.65
C ASN A 15 16.20 -21.68 5.39
N CYS A 16 16.24 -20.38 5.58
CA CYS A 16 16.44 -19.43 4.48
C CYS A 16 17.81 -19.61 3.83
N LYS A 17 18.87 -19.73 4.63
CA LYS A 17 20.23 -20.00 4.13
C LYS A 17 20.30 -21.32 3.34
N ALA A 18 19.66 -22.37 3.84
CA ALA A 18 19.61 -23.66 3.15
C ALA A 18 18.87 -23.54 1.81
N ALA A 19 17.78 -22.80 1.76
CA ALA A 19 17.04 -22.55 0.52
C ALA A 19 17.89 -21.81 -0.53
N ILE A 20 18.71 -20.85 -0.09
CA ILE A 20 19.63 -20.13 -0.97
C ILE A 20 20.68 -21.10 -1.55
N ASP A 21 21.25 -21.96 -0.71
CA ASP A 21 22.28 -22.93 -1.15
C ASP A 21 21.72 -23.94 -2.16
N GLN A 22 20.45 -24.28 -2.07
CA GLN A 22 19.79 -25.27 -2.92
C GLN A 22 19.14 -24.65 -4.18
N ALA A 23 19.07 -23.32 -4.26
CA ALA A 23 18.43 -22.66 -5.37
C ALA A 23 19.23 -22.85 -6.66
N PRO A 24 18.56 -23.12 -7.82
CA PRO A 24 19.24 -23.18 -9.11
C PRO A 24 19.87 -21.85 -9.50
N GLU A 25 20.86 -21.90 -10.38
CA GLU A 25 21.44 -20.70 -10.97
C GLU A 25 20.34 -19.85 -11.66
N GLY A 26 20.49 -18.53 -11.55
CA GLY A 26 19.55 -17.59 -12.13
C GLY A 26 18.38 -17.22 -11.23
N TYR A 27 18.22 -17.90 -10.08
CA TYR A 27 17.22 -17.48 -9.08
C TYR A 27 17.67 -16.20 -8.39
N ALA A 28 16.71 -15.32 -8.14
CA ALA A 28 16.96 -14.05 -7.48
C ALA A 28 16.60 -14.12 -5.99
N VAL A 29 17.36 -13.38 -5.16
CA VAL A 29 17.08 -13.21 -3.74
C VAL A 29 16.88 -11.73 -3.44
N GLU A 30 15.79 -11.42 -2.74
CA GLU A 30 15.47 -10.06 -2.31
C GLU A 30 15.39 -10.03 -0.78
N ILE A 31 16.07 -9.05 -0.17
CA ILE A 31 16.02 -8.83 1.28
C ILE A 31 15.44 -7.44 1.51
N LYS A 32 14.32 -7.37 2.24
CA LYS A 32 13.63 -6.11 2.51
C LYS A 32 12.93 -6.16 3.85
N PRO A 33 12.59 -5.02 4.48
CA PRO A 33 11.73 -5.01 5.66
C PRO A 33 10.38 -5.65 5.35
N LYS A 34 9.79 -6.32 6.36
CA LYS A 34 8.45 -6.86 6.21
C LYS A 34 7.45 -5.72 5.93
N THR A 35 6.68 -5.87 4.87
CA THR A 35 5.63 -4.93 4.49
C THR A 35 4.27 -5.39 5.04
N ARG A 36 3.16 -4.83 4.54
CA ARG A 36 1.80 -5.12 4.98
C ARG A 36 1.48 -6.62 4.96
N THR A 37 0.58 -7.04 5.84
CA THR A 37 0.09 -8.42 5.90
C THR A 37 -1.06 -8.64 4.91
N LEU A 38 -1.43 -9.92 4.68
CA LEU A 38 -2.61 -10.27 3.87
C LEU A 38 -3.90 -9.73 4.50
N GLU A 39 -4.02 -9.79 5.84
CA GLU A 39 -5.17 -9.26 6.57
C GLU A 39 -5.28 -7.74 6.40
N GLN A 40 -4.17 -7.02 6.49
CA GLN A 40 -4.15 -5.57 6.26
C GLN A 40 -4.55 -5.23 4.83
N ASN A 41 -4.07 -6.00 3.86
CA ASN A 41 -4.44 -5.79 2.46
C ASN A 41 -5.93 -6.03 2.23
N ALA A 42 -6.50 -7.08 2.81
CA ALA A 42 -7.93 -7.37 2.73
C ALA A 42 -8.77 -6.27 3.38
N LEU A 43 -8.36 -5.77 4.55
CA LEU A 43 -9.04 -4.66 5.22
C LEU A 43 -9.00 -3.39 4.38
N LEU A 44 -7.85 -3.05 3.83
CA LEU A 44 -7.71 -1.88 2.94
C LEU A 44 -8.67 -1.99 1.75
N HIS A 45 -8.71 -3.14 1.09
CA HIS A 45 -9.62 -3.37 -0.04
C HIS A 45 -11.09 -3.24 0.34
N ALA A 46 -11.49 -3.80 1.50
CA ALA A 46 -12.86 -3.71 1.98
C ALA A 46 -13.27 -2.25 2.25
N LEU A 47 -12.41 -1.47 2.87
CA LEU A 47 -12.65 -0.03 3.11
C LEU A 47 -12.79 0.75 1.81
N LEU A 48 -11.87 0.52 0.87
CA LEU A 48 -11.90 1.20 -0.43
C LEU A 48 -13.17 0.85 -1.20
N GLN A 49 -13.62 -0.41 -1.15
CA GLN A 49 -14.85 -0.83 -1.80
C GLN A 49 -16.07 -0.12 -1.22
N ARG A 50 -16.12 0.04 0.11
CA ARG A 50 -17.22 0.79 0.75
C ARG A 50 -17.23 2.25 0.32
N ILE A 51 -16.08 2.88 0.27
CA ILE A 51 -15.95 4.27 -0.17
C ILE A 51 -16.39 4.40 -1.64
N THR A 52 -15.90 3.53 -2.49
CA THR A 52 -16.27 3.49 -3.91
C THR A 52 -17.79 3.41 -4.11
N ASN A 53 -18.46 2.59 -3.29
CA ASN A 53 -19.90 2.39 -3.40
C ASN A 53 -20.74 3.52 -2.78
N SER A 54 -20.14 4.34 -1.91
CA SER A 54 -20.89 5.28 -1.06
C SER A 54 -20.69 6.74 -1.42
N VAL A 55 -19.56 7.10 -2.02
CA VAL A 55 -19.17 8.50 -2.19
C VAL A 55 -18.83 8.80 -3.64
N GLU A 56 -19.35 9.92 -4.13
CA GLU A 56 -18.89 10.54 -5.38
C GLU A 56 -17.82 11.57 -5.07
N TRP A 57 -16.87 11.73 -5.97
CA TRP A 57 -15.84 12.74 -5.82
C TRP A 57 -15.63 13.49 -7.13
N SER A 58 -15.68 14.81 -7.03
CA SER A 58 -15.57 15.69 -8.21
C SER A 58 -16.59 15.33 -9.29
N GLY A 59 -17.85 15.13 -8.89
CA GLY A 59 -18.99 15.00 -9.77
C GLY A 59 -19.30 13.59 -10.27
N LYS A 60 -18.53 12.57 -9.88
CA LYS A 60 -18.82 11.19 -10.30
C LYS A 60 -18.25 10.15 -9.34
N LYS A 61 -18.74 8.93 -9.46
CA LYS A 61 -18.16 7.78 -8.74
C LYS A 61 -16.77 7.49 -9.26
N ARG A 62 -15.87 7.15 -8.34
CA ARG A 62 -14.48 6.81 -8.65
C ARG A 62 -14.23 5.34 -8.33
N ASP A 63 -13.31 4.72 -9.06
CA ASP A 63 -12.94 3.34 -8.82
C ASP A 63 -12.02 3.19 -7.60
N ILE A 64 -11.75 1.93 -7.22
CA ILE A 64 -10.91 1.61 -6.07
C ILE A 64 -9.51 2.18 -6.22
N ASP A 65 -8.91 2.07 -7.40
CA ASP A 65 -7.55 2.54 -7.64
C ASP A 65 -7.46 4.06 -7.50
N THR A 66 -8.43 4.79 -8.00
CA THR A 66 -8.50 6.25 -7.84
C THR A 66 -8.62 6.64 -6.37
N TRP A 67 -9.51 5.99 -5.62
CA TRP A 67 -9.66 6.25 -4.19
C TRP A 67 -8.40 5.92 -3.41
N LYS A 68 -7.76 4.81 -3.73
CA LYS A 68 -6.49 4.42 -3.11
C LYS A 68 -5.42 5.49 -3.31
N ARG A 69 -5.31 6.03 -4.51
CA ARG A 69 -4.35 7.11 -4.80
C ARG A 69 -4.68 8.39 -4.07
N LEU A 70 -5.94 8.80 -4.06
CA LEU A 70 -6.38 10.02 -3.39
C LEU A 70 -6.15 9.96 -1.87
N LEU A 71 -6.54 8.85 -1.26
CA LEU A 71 -6.40 8.67 0.18
C LEU A 71 -4.95 8.51 0.60
N THR A 72 -4.15 7.79 -0.17
CA THR A 72 -2.72 7.63 0.10
C THR A 72 -2.00 8.98 0.02
N ALA A 73 -2.29 9.78 -1.01
CA ALA A 73 -1.70 11.11 -1.15
C ALA A 73 -2.09 12.03 0.01
N ALA A 74 -3.36 12.02 0.41
CA ALA A 74 -3.83 12.81 1.55
C ALA A 74 -3.16 12.38 2.86
N TRP A 75 -3.01 11.09 3.09
CA TRP A 75 -2.34 10.55 4.26
C TRP A 75 -0.85 10.95 4.31
N LEU A 76 -0.14 10.82 3.20
CA LEU A 76 1.27 11.21 3.12
C LEU A 76 1.45 12.70 3.44
N ARG A 77 0.58 13.57 2.90
CA ARG A 77 0.61 14.99 3.24
C ARG A 77 0.36 15.24 4.72
N ALA A 78 -0.60 14.52 5.30
CA ALA A 78 -0.91 14.62 6.73
C ALA A 78 0.27 14.22 7.61
N ARG A 79 1.12 13.29 7.15
CA ARG A 79 2.34 12.90 7.83
C ARG A 79 3.50 13.88 7.62
N GLY A 80 3.36 14.85 6.74
CA GLY A 80 4.44 15.74 6.35
C GLY A 80 5.40 15.16 5.31
N GLU A 81 5.07 14.03 4.69
CA GLU A 81 5.86 13.49 3.58
C GLU A 81 5.60 14.27 2.30
N PRO A 82 6.66 14.60 1.53
CA PRO A 82 6.46 15.31 0.28
C PRO A 82 5.78 14.43 -0.76
N ILE A 83 4.83 15.01 -1.47
CA ILE A 83 4.33 14.49 -2.73
C ILE A 83 4.62 15.54 -3.79
N GLU A 84 4.88 15.11 -5.02
CA GLU A 84 5.18 16.03 -6.09
C GLU A 84 4.08 16.06 -7.13
N LEU A 85 3.72 17.27 -7.58
CA LEU A 85 2.89 17.47 -8.75
C LEU A 85 3.83 17.87 -9.89
N LEU A 86 3.93 17.02 -10.90
CA LEU A 86 4.82 17.24 -12.02
C LEU A 86 4.01 17.45 -13.31
N PRO A 87 4.49 18.31 -14.22
CA PRO A 87 3.86 18.40 -15.53
C PRO A 87 3.90 17.04 -16.23
N ALA A 88 2.78 16.63 -16.82
CA ALA A 88 2.74 15.41 -17.60
C ALA A 88 3.71 15.48 -18.79
N LEU A 89 4.36 14.35 -19.09
CA LEU A 89 5.35 14.30 -20.17
C LEU A 89 4.77 14.62 -21.55
N ASP A 90 3.47 14.36 -21.72
CA ASP A 90 2.75 14.62 -22.97
C ASP A 90 2.14 16.03 -23.04
N GLY A 91 2.33 16.85 -22.01
CA GLY A 91 1.78 18.21 -21.94
C GLY A 91 0.29 18.29 -21.61
N HIS A 92 -0.38 17.19 -21.25
CA HIS A 92 -1.82 17.12 -21.02
C HIS A 92 -2.20 17.07 -19.55
N GLY A 93 -1.61 17.92 -18.73
CA GLY A 93 -1.99 18.04 -17.33
C GLY A 93 -0.85 17.84 -16.35
N VAL A 94 -1.18 17.27 -15.20
CA VAL A 94 -0.25 17.12 -14.08
C VAL A 94 -0.34 15.70 -13.54
N ASP A 95 0.81 15.10 -13.27
CA ASP A 95 0.91 13.80 -12.62
C ASP A 95 1.37 13.96 -11.17
N ILE A 96 0.78 13.13 -10.29
CA ILE A 96 1.14 13.10 -8.87
C ILE A 96 2.15 11.98 -8.66
N VAL A 97 3.29 12.31 -8.06
CA VAL A 97 4.33 11.32 -7.73
C VAL A 97 4.42 11.18 -6.22
N PHE A 98 4.25 9.96 -5.73
CA PHE A 98 4.36 9.63 -4.32
C PHE A 98 4.68 8.14 -4.11
N ARG A 99 5.01 7.78 -2.86
CA ARG A 99 5.37 6.42 -2.48
C ARG A 99 4.16 5.47 -2.58
N ARG A 100 4.37 4.28 -3.17
CA ARG A 100 3.32 3.27 -3.34
C ARG A 100 3.00 2.58 -2.02
N THR A 101 1.73 2.14 -1.87
CA THR A 101 1.28 1.39 -0.68
C THR A 101 1.99 0.04 -0.53
N SER A 102 2.46 -0.57 -1.63
CA SER A 102 3.22 -1.82 -1.58
C SER A 102 4.56 -1.69 -0.83
N ASN A 103 5.07 -0.47 -0.68
CA ASN A 103 6.33 -0.18 0.01
C ASN A 103 6.12 0.20 1.48
N LEU A 104 4.88 0.19 1.99
CA LEU A 104 4.58 0.55 3.36
C LEU A 104 4.94 -0.59 4.32
N THR A 105 5.50 -0.22 5.47
CA THR A 105 5.70 -1.17 6.57
C THR A 105 4.36 -1.57 7.19
N VAL A 106 4.37 -2.58 8.06
CA VAL A 106 3.17 -2.99 8.81
C VAL A 106 2.60 -1.81 9.61
N ASN A 107 3.44 -1.07 10.33
CA ASN A 107 3.00 0.08 11.12
C ASN A 107 2.46 1.22 10.26
N GLU A 108 3.11 1.49 9.14
CA GLU A 108 2.62 2.50 8.20
C GLU A 108 1.27 2.11 7.59
N MET A 109 1.05 0.83 7.32
CA MET A 109 -0.25 0.35 6.83
C MET A 109 -1.34 0.52 7.89
N ILE A 110 -1.03 0.27 9.18
CA ILE A 110 -1.96 0.53 10.27
C ILE A 110 -2.37 2.02 10.28
N GLU A 111 -1.40 2.92 10.17
CA GLU A 111 -1.69 4.37 10.12
C GLU A 111 -2.55 4.74 8.92
N LEU A 112 -2.26 4.21 7.75
CA LEU A 112 -3.04 4.48 6.53
C LEU A 112 -4.49 3.99 6.69
N VAL A 113 -4.68 2.76 7.19
CA VAL A 113 -6.02 2.21 7.42
C VAL A 113 -6.79 3.07 8.42
N ASP A 114 -6.15 3.47 9.52
CA ASP A 114 -6.78 4.36 10.52
C ASP A 114 -7.16 5.71 9.91
N PHE A 115 -6.30 6.27 9.09
CA PHE A 115 -6.58 7.52 8.37
C PHE A 115 -7.80 7.39 7.44
N ILE A 116 -7.86 6.30 6.67
CA ILE A 116 -8.98 6.04 5.75
C ILE A 116 -10.28 5.86 6.53
N GLN A 117 -10.27 5.10 7.63
CA GLN A 117 -11.45 4.92 8.48
C GLN A 117 -11.94 6.25 9.04
N ALA A 118 -11.04 7.08 9.56
CA ALA A 118 -11.40 8.38 10.11
C ALA A 118 -11.98 9.29 9.01
N TRP A 119 -11.39 9.29 7.83
CA TRP A 119 -11.89 10.07 6.71
C TRP A 119 -13.30 9.61 6.30
N ALA A 120 -13.50 8.30 6.19
CA ALA A 120 -14.78 7.71 5.80
C ALA A 120 -15.89 8.05 6.81
N ILE A 121 -15.59 7.94 8.10
CA ILE A 121 -16.53 8.32 9.17
C ILE A 121 -16.88 9.80 9.06
N GLY A 122 -15.90 10.65 8.80
CA GLY A 122 -16.12 12.08 8.59
C GLY A 122 -17.02 12.41 7.39
N GLN A 123 -17.09 11.51 6.41
CA GLN A 123 -18.00 11.62 5.25
C GLN A 123 -19.38 11.00 5.51
N GLY A 124 -19.63 10.47 6.70
CA GLY A 124 -20.90 9.84 7.04
C GLY A 124 -21.05 8.40 6.55
N ILE A 125 -19.95 7.76 6.19
CA ILE A 125 -19.97 6.35 5.76
C ILE A 125 -19.99 5.45 7.01
N GLU A 126 -20.93 4.51 7.05
CA GLU A 126 -20.96 3.47 8.07
C GLU A 126 -19.96 2.36 7.70
N LEU A 127 -19.13 2.01 8.65
CA LEU A 127 -18.12 0.96 8.47
C LEU A 127 -18.48 -0.32 9.22
#